data_bdc888926f9c9ac61740cb1c1403c67d
#
_entry.id   bdc888926f9c9ac61740cb1c1403c67d
#
_cell.length_a   1.000
_cell.length_b   1.000
_cell.length_c   1.000
_cell.angle_alpha   90.00
_cell.angle_beta   90.00
_cell.angle_gamma   90.00
#
_symmetry.space_group_name_H-M   'P 1'
#
loop_
_entity.id
_entity.type
_entity.pdbx_description
1 polymer ?
#
loop_
_entity_poly.entity_id
_entity_poly.type
_entity_poly.pdbx_seq_one_letter_code
_entity_poly.pdbx_strand_id
1 'polypeptide(L)'
;MELGMRIPDNRLWVFTSSGNHDILSSDGSLEILEQAGALLLKDTCPEVTPYNRELYNHILTNSMKAEHYLKSGLNSMPTSVARISDCVAHAFDPNLSKGPRPKLSKTEPNKIRSNVEKPIETENMIGIGLPSQDSFDVTGRAISTDVPITYLGYVDPQTGVITEQGHPLEGQSMKGKIVVYPKGSGSTVAPYVLMGLNYHGVGPKGILNRDVCPLTLPAASLHAIPYGHGFD
;
A
#
# COMPACT_ATOMS: atom_id res chain seq x y z
N MET A 1 29.50 20.07 16.37
CA MET A 1 28.70 19.06 17.09
C MET A 1 29.15 19.07 18.55
N GLU A 2 28.61 19.98 19.34
CA GLU A 2 29.11 20.24 20.71
C GLU A 2 28.14 19.87 21.84
N LEU A 3 27.08 19.10 21.56
CA LEU A 3 26.09 18.82 22.61
C LEU A 3 26.15 17.41 23.21
N GLY A 4 27.00 16.51 22.72
CA GLY A 4 27.16 15.17 23.30
C GLY A 4 25.88 14.35 23.43
N MET A 5 24.79 14.80 22.79
CA MET A 5 23.49 14.11 22.86
C MET A 5 23.41 13.10 21.72
N ARG A 6 23.11 11.87 22.06
CA ARG A 6 22.85 10.78 21.14
C ARG A 6 21.34 10.46 21.14
N ILE A 7 20.80 10.20 19.95
CA ILE A 7 19.43 9.69 19.82
C ILE A 7 19.40 8.27 20.40
N PRO A 8 18.41 7.94 21.25
CA PRO A 8 18.24 6.58 21.73
C PRO A 8 18.09 5.60 20.56
N ASP A 9 18.66 4.40 20.71
CA ASP A 9 18.70 3.39 19.65
C ASP A 9 17.31 3.10 19.07
N ASN A 10 17.26 2.93 17.75
CA ASN A 10 16.06 2.62 16.99
C ASN A 10 14.94 3.68 17.00
N ARG A 11 15.24 4.94 17.35
CA ARG A 11 14.23 6.00 17.35
C ARG A 11 14.25 6.86 16.08
N LEU A 12 15.36 6.95 15.37
CA LEU A 12 15.46 7.66 14.09
C LEU A 12 15.86 6.70 12.98
N TRP A 13 14.98 6.50 12.03
CA TRP A 13 15.23 5.69 10.85
C TRP A 13 15.29 6.58 9.61
N VAL A 14 16.34 6.45 8.83
CA VAL A 14 16.57 7.20 7.60
C VAL A 14 16.56 6.22 6.43
N PHE A 15 15.60 6.37 5.54
CA PHE A 15 15.48 5.55 4.33
C PHE A 15 16.13 6.27 3.16
N THR A 16 17.03 5.60 2.46
CA THR A 16 17.77 6.19 1.34
C THR A 16 18.10 5.15 0.27
N SER A 17 18.54 5.59 -0.91
CA SER A 17 19.05 4.70 -1.94
C SER A 17 20.51 4.30 -1.66
N SER A 18 20.95 3.17 -2.22
CA SER A 18 22.39 2.78 -2.15
C SER A 18 23.29 3.87 -2.70
N GLY A 19 22.92 4.52 -3.81
CA GLY A 19 23.72 5.62 -4.37
C GLY A 19 23.88 6.81 -3.42
N ASN A 20 22.82 7.23 -2.73
CA ASN A 20 22.91 8.28 -1.71
C ASN A 20 23.71 7.81 -0.46
N HIS A 21 23.54 6.56 -0.07
CA HIS A 21 24.28 5.98 1.02
C HIS A 21 25.79 6.00 0.72
N ASP A 22 26.21 5.69 -0.51
CA ASP A 22 27.62 5.71 -0.93
C ASP A 22 28.18 7.15 -0.93
N ILE A 23 27.37 8.15 -1.31
CA ILE A 23 27.73 9.57 -1.21
C ILE A 23 27.96 9.96 0.26
N LEU A 24 27.02 9.62 1.15
CA LEU A 24 27.14 9.91 2.59
C LEU A 24 28.35 9.21 3.22
N SER A 25 28.66 8.01 2.74
CA SER A 25 29.89 7.29 3.18
C SER A 25 31.16 7.98 2.72
N SER A 26 31.19 8.48 1.48
CA SER A 26 32.38 9.11 0.89
C SER A 26 32.71 10.48 1.49
N ASP A 27 31.71 11.21 1.96
CA ASP A 27 31.88 12.55 2.57
C ASP A 27 31.93 12.53 4.11
N GLY A 28 31.86 11.34 4.73
CA GLY A 28 31.88 11.15 6.18
C GLY A 28 30.56 11.45 6.90
N SER A 29 29.50 11.85 6.18
CA SER A 29 28.19 12.15 6.76
C SER A 29 27.50 10.91 7.33
N LEU A 30 27.76 9.73 6.76
CA LEU A 30 27.23 8.46 7.23
C LEU A 30 27.65 8.17 8.68
N GLU A 31 28.94 8.27 8.96
CA GLU A 31 29.49 8.06 10.31
C GLU A 31 28.91 9.03 11.33
N ILE A 32 28.69 10.29 10.92
CA ILE A 32 28.10 11.32 11.78
C ILE A 32 26.67 10.94 12.15
N LEU A 33 25.86 10.47 11.19
CA LEU A 33 24.48 10.07 11.42
C LEU A 33 24.38 8.83 12.30
N GLU A 34 25.22 7.83 12.07
CA GLU A 34 25.28 6.60 12.87
C GLU A 34 25.76 6.87 14.30
N GLN A 35 26.78 7.70 14.47
CA GLN A 35 27.26 8.14 15.80
C GLN A 35 26.17 8.93 16.55
N ALA A 36 25.36 9.70 15.83
CA ALA A 36 24.20 10.38 16.40
C ALA A 36 23.06 9.43 16.81
N GLY A 37 23.12 8.15 16.43
CA GLY A 37 22.12 7.14 16.76
C GLY A 37 21.04 6.93 15.70
N ALA A 38 21.24 7.42 14.48
CA ALA A 38 20.34 7.15 13.37
C ALA A 38 20.57 5.75 12.80
N LEU A 39 19.50 5.05 12.45
CA LEU A 39 19.55 3.80 11.68
C LEU A 39 19.32 4.12 10.20
N LEU A 40 20.33 3.90 9.36
CA LEU A 40 20.22 4.10 7.92
C LEU A 40 19.84 2.78 7.23
N LEU A 41 18.75 2.83 6.48
CA LEU A 41 18.21 1.71 5.73
C LEU A 41 18.26 2.05 4.24
N LYS A 42 18.95 1.23 3.45
CA LYS A 42 19.10 1.45 2.01
C LYS A 42 18.24 0.50 1.19
N ASP A 43 17.78 1.03 0.04
CA ASP A 43 17.01 0.30 -0.98
C ASP A 43 15.74 -0.37 -0.45
N THR A 44 15.16 0.21 0.58
CA THR A 44 13.87 -0.17 1.14
C THR A 44 13.02 1.07 1.41
N CYS A 45 11.79 0.90 1.83
CA CYS A 45 10.90 2.01 2.16
C CYS A 45 10.16 1.76 3.48
N PRO A 46 9.72 2.83 4.15
CA PRO A 46 9.02 2.71 5.43
C PRO A 46 7.74 1.87 5.34
N GLU A 47 7.08 1.85 4.20
CA GLU A 47 5.79 1.18 4.01
C GLU A 47 5.88 -0.36 4.10
N VAL A 48 7.04 -0.94 3.70
CA VAL A 48 7.24 -2.41 3.68
C VAL A 48 8.13 -2.91 4.81
N THR A 49 8.72 -1.99 5.58
CA THR A 49 9.56 -2.36 6.72
C THR A 49 8.71 -2.92 7.86
N PRO A 50 9.01 -4.10 8.41
CA PRO A 50 8.26 -4.65 9.53
C PRO A 50 8.60 -3.90 10.82
N TYR A 51 7.61 -3.23 11.40
CA TYR A 51 7.75 -2.55 12.69
C TYR A 51 7.28 -3.46 13.82
N ASN A 52 8.11 -3.60 14.86
CA ASN A 52 7.70 -4.30 16.06
C ASN A 52 6.73 -3.43 16.89
N ARG A 53 5.47 -3.85 16.96
CA ARG A 53 4.40 -3.13 17.68
C ARG A 53 4.53 -3.14 19.19
N GLU A 54 5.34 -4.03 19.74
CA GLU A 54 5.65 -4.02 21.16
C GLU A 54 6.60 -2.86 21.52
N LEU A 55 7.43 -2.46 20.56
CA LEU A 55 8.40 -1.37 20.73
C LEU A 55 7.88 -0.02 20.24
N TYR A 56 7.00 -0.04 19.21
CA TYR A 56 6.53 1.18 18.53
C TYR A 56 5.01 1.21 18.50
N ASN A 57 4.43 2.26 19.05
CA ASN A 57 2.98 2.50 19.05
C ASN A 57 2.57 3.62 18.06
N HIS A 58 3.52 4.42 17.58
CA HIS A 58 3.29 5.53 16.67
C HIS A 58 4.55 5.86 15.86
N ILE A 59 4.37 6.23 14.59
CA ILE A 59 5.44 6.67 13.69
C ILE A 59 5.25 8.13 13.35
N LEU A 60 6.33 8.91 13.47
CA LEU A 60 6.40 10.27 12.95
C LEU A 60 7.22 10.27 11.67
N THR A 61 6.66 10.78 10.56
CA THR A 61 7.32 10.77 9.26
C THR A 61 7.28 12.13 8.59
N ASN A 62 8.28 12.44 7.77
CA ASN A 62 8.28 13.63 6.91
C ASN A 62 7.64 13.39 5.54
N SER A 63 7.11 12.20 5.28
CA SER A 63 6.51 11.80 4.02
C SER A 63 5.00 11.60 4.16
N MET A 64 4.22 12.38 3.41
CA MET A 64 2.75 12.19 3.32
C MET A 64 2.39 10.83 2.71
N LYS A 65 3.20 10.34 1.74
CA LYS A 65 3.03 9.01 1.17
C LYS A 65 3.21 7.92 2.22
N ALA A 66 4.30 7.99 2.99
CA ALA A 66 4.55 7.04 4.06
C ALA A 66 3.46 7.07 5.13
N GLU A 67 2.96 8.25 5.51
CA GLU A 67 1.87 8.39 6.46
C GLU A 67 0.60 7.64 6.01
N HIS A 68 0.23 7.84 4.74
CA HIS A 68 -0.95 7.18 4.17
C HIS A 68 -0.79 5.65 4.16
N TYR A 69 0.31 5.15 3.63
CA TYR A 69 0.52 3.71 3.45
C TYR A 69 0.88 2.96 4.74
N LEU A 70 1.52 3.60 5.70
CA LEU A 70 1.78 2.99 7.01
C LEU A 70 0.50 2.77 7.81
N LYS A 71 -0.50 3.65 7.68
CA LYS A 71 -1.80 3.50 8.33
C LYS A 71 -2.65 2.41 7.70
N SER A 72 -2.70 2.37 6.37
CA SER A 72 -3.64 1.57 5.59
C SER A 72 -3.03 0.33 4.96
N GLY A 73 -1.69 0.23 4.92
CA GLY A 73 -0.95 -0.86 4.29
C GLY A 73 -0.61 -2.00 5.25
N LEU A 74 0.44 -2.74 4.93
CA LEU A 74 0.88 -3.95 5.62
C LEU A 74 1.12 -3.75 7.13
N ASN A 75 1.56 -2.58 7.53
CA ASN A 75 1.90 -2.30 8.91
C ASN A 75 0.72 -1.85 9.77
N SER A 76 -0.28 -1.19 9.19
CA SER A 76 -1.43 -0.58 9.91
C SER A 76 -1.00 0.24 11.15
N MET A 77 0.14 0.94 11.06
CA MET A 77 0.74 1.68 12.18
C MET A 77 0.14 3.07 12.31
N PRO A 78 -0.25 3.50 13.52
CA PRO A 78 -0.59 4.90 13.75
C PRO A 78 0.57 5.80 13.34
N THR A 79 0.32 6.75 12.43
CA THR A 79 1.37 7.57 11.81
C THR A 79 0.91 9.01 11.72
N SER A 80 1.82 9.96 11.88
CA SER A 80 1.57 11.38 11.67
C SER A 80 2.68 12.00 10.83
N VAL A 81 2.31 13.03 10.04
CA VAL A 81 3.27 13.81 9.27
C VAL A 81 3.80 14.96 10.11
N ALA A 82 5.10 15.19 10.03
CA ALA A 82 5.78 16.34 10.63
C ALA A 82 6.89 16.86 9.71
N ARG A 83 7.46 18.01 10.03
CA ARG A 83 8.66 18.47 9.36
C ARG A 83 9.85 17.58 9.72
N ILE A 84 10.85 17.52 8.86
CA ILE A 84 12.06 16.74 9.14
C ILE A 84 12.74 17.17 10.45
N SER A 85 12.77 18.47 10.73
CA SER A 85 13.30 19.03 11.99
C SER A 85 12.55 18.53 13.22
N ASP A 86 11.21 18.39 13.11
CA ASP A 86 10.37 17.91 14.21
C ASP A 86 10.52 16.39 14.38
N CYS A 87 10.69 15.64 13.29
CA CYS A 87 10.99 14.21 13.35
C CYS A 87 12.33 13.97 14.08
N VAL A 88 13.36 14.73 13.74
CA VAL A 88 14.68 14.64 14.37
C VAL A 88 14.61 15.05 15.83
N ALA A 89 13.98 16.20 16.16
CA ALA A 89 13.82 16.66 17.52
C ALA A 89 13.06 15.64 18.39
N HIS A 90 11.99 15.06 17.85
CA HIS A 90 11.20 14.02 18.54
C HIS A 90 12.01 12.74 18.78
N ALA A 91 12.94 12.41 17.89
CA ALA A 91 13.81 11.25 18.05
C ALA A 91 14.77 11.44 19.26
N PHE A 92 15.23 12.66 19.51
CA PHE A 92 16.01 12.99 20.71
C PHE A 92 15.16 12.97 21.96
N ASP A 93 14.06 13.73 21.97
CA ASP A 93 13.12 13.84 23.07
C ASP A 93 11.69 14.07 22.54
N PRO A 94 10.73 13.18 22.84
CA PRO A 94 9.34 13.32 22.41
C PRO A 94 8.68 14.66 22.80
N ASN A 95 9.19 15.33 23.82
CA ASN A 95 8.64 16.60 24.29
C ASN A 95 9.15 17.83 23.50
N LEU A 96 10.21 17.67 22.68
CA LEU A 96 10.79 18.77 21.90
C LEU A 96 10.00 19.08 20.60
N SER A 97 9.19 18.14 20.10
CA SER A 97 8.44 18.36 18.86
C SER A 97 7.19 19.21 19.09
N LYS A 98 7.29 20.51 18.87
CA LYS A 98 6.17 21.46 18.99
C LYS A 98 5.75 22.08 17.65
N GLY A 99 6.21 21.54 16.54
CA GLY A 99 5.90 22.10 15.22
C GLY A 99 4.40 22.02 14.88
N PRO A 100 3.82 23.04 14.23
CA PRO A 100 2.45 22.95 13.75
C PRO A 100 2.35 21.85 12.70
N ARG A 101 1.46 20.90 12.93
CA ARG A 101 1.16 19.87 11.93
C ARG A 101 0.53 20.53 10.70
N PRO A 102 0.96 20.21 9.47
CA PRO A 102 0.25 20.66 8.28
C PRO A 102 -1.21 20.20 8.36
N LYS A 103 -2.13 21.14 8.30
CA LYS A 103 -3.55 20.79 8.12
C LYS A 103 -3.71 20.37 6.68
N LEU A 104 -3.97 19.08 6.45
CA LEU A 104 -4.44 18.60 5.15
C LEU A 104 -5.78 19.28 4.86
N SER A 105 -5.84 20.07 3.78
CA SER A 105 -7.12 20.53 3.28
C SER A 105 -7.93 19.30 2.86
N LYS A 106 -9.11 19.13 3.44
CA LYS A 106 -10.05 18.11 2.95
C LYS A 106 -10.52 18.59 1.57
N THR A 107 -9.91 18.02 0.53
CA THR A 107 -10.50 18.12 -0.81
C THR A 107 -11.78 17.30 -0.77
N GLU A 108 -12.91 17.93 -1.01
CA GLU A 108 -14.17 17.19 -1.10
C GLU A 108 -14.05 16.17 -2.23
N PRO A 109 -14.38 14.89 -2.00
CA PRO A 109 -14.32 13.88 -3.05
C PRO A 109 -15.34 14.25 -4.12
N ASN A 110 -14.88 14.27 -5.38
CA ASN A 110 -15.79 14.32 -6.52
C ASN A 110 -16.73 13.10 -6.43
N LYS A 111 -18.00 13.37 -6.19
CA LYS A 111 -19.04 12.34 -6.21
C LYS A 111 -19.19 11.80 -7.64
N ILE A 112 -18.50 10.72 -7.94
CA ILE A 112 -18.79 9.93 -9.13
C ILE A 112 -20.11 9.24 -8.86
N ARG A 113 -21.13 9.61 -9.64
CA ARG A 113 -22.47 9.01 -9.55
C ARG A 113 -22.36 7.53 -9.93
N SER A 114 -22.66 6.64 -8.98
CA SER A 114 -22.89 5.24 -9.27
C SER A 114 -24.17 5.10 -10.13
N ASN A 115 -24.02 4.72 -11.38
CA ASN A 115 -25.16 4.24 -12.16
C ASN A 115 -25.54 2.86 -11.61
N VAL A 116 -26.70 2.77 -11.03
CA VAL A 116 -27.31 1.48 -10.66
C VAL A 116 -27.71 0.80 -11.96
N GLU A 117 -26.99 -0.23 -12.34
CA GLU A 117 -27.23 -0.97 -13.57
C GLU A 117 -28.44 -1.88 -13.48
N LYS A 118 -29.17 -1.94 -14.60
CA LYS A 118 -30.22 -2.91 -14.87
C LYS A 118 -29.66 -4.33 -14.92
N PRO A 119 -30.44 -5.38 -14.62
CA PRO A 119 -29.99 -6.76 -14.76
C PRO A 119 -29.55 -7.02 -16.21
N ILE A 120 -28.29 -7.45 -16.36
CA ILE A 120 -27.69 -7.78 -17.65
C ILE A 120 -28.23 -9.13 -18.11
N GLU A 121 -28.74 -9.17 -19.36
CA GLU A 121 -28.99 -10.42 -20.05
C GLU A 121 -27.71 -11.23 -20.17
N THR A 122 -27.81 -12.57 -20.16
CA THR A 122 -26.67 -13.48 -20.24
C THR A 122 -25.90 -13.27 -21.53
N GLU A 123 -24.72 -12.66 -21.45
CA GLU A 123 -23.78 -12.54 -22.56
C GLU A 123 -22.59 -13.49 -22.34
N ASN A 124 -22.18 -14.18 -23.39
CA ASN A 124 -20.96 -14.94 -23.38
C ASN A 124 -19.82 -14.03 -23.84
N MET A 125 -18.88 -13.78 -22.96
CA MET A 125 -17.65 -13.05 -23.26
C MET A 125 -16.49 -14.05 -23.40
N ILE A 126 -15.64 -13.84 -24.38
CA ILE A 126 -14.43 -14.66 -24.62
C ILE A 126 -13.24 -13.82 -24.21
N GLY A 127 -12.38 -14.39 -23.39
CA GLY A 127 -11.13 -13.76 -22.96
C GLY A 127 -9.98 -14.78 -22.92
N ILE A 128 -8.83 -14.32 -22.48
CA ILE A 128 -7.58 -15.10 -22.39
C ILE A 128 -7.31 -15.40 -20.93
N GLY A 129 -7.12 -16.69 -20.59
CA GLY A 129 -6.65 -17.14 -19.28
C GLY A 129 -5.13 -17.17 -19.15
N LEU A 130 -4.62 -17.47 -17.98
CA LEU A 130 -3.19 -17.67 -17.76
C LEU A 130 -2.74 -19.04 -18.32
N PRO A 131 -1.73 -19.09 -19.20
CA PRO A 131 -1.25 -20.35 -19.78
C PRO A 131 -0.67 -21.34 -18.74
N SER A 132 -0.26 -20.83 -17.56
CA SER A 132 0.33 -21.61 -16.48
C SER A 132 -0.69 -22.19 -15.51
N GLN A 133 -1.97 -21.89 -15.69
CA GLN A 133 -3.03 -22.39 -14.82
C GLN A 133 -3.77 -23.55 -15.49
N ASP A 134 -4.11 -24.56 -14.67
CA ASP A 134 -5.04 -25.60 -15.08
C ASP A 134 -6.41 -25.00 -15.39
N SER A 135 -7.21 -25.72 -16.20
CA SER A 135 -8.59 -25.31 -16.47
C SER A 135 -9.40 -25.32 -15.17
N PHE A 136 -10.15 -24.25 -14.91
CA PHE A 136 -11.06 -24.18 -13.78
C PHE A 136 -12.40 -23.60 -14.21
N ASP A 137 -13.43 -24.03 -13.51
CA ASP A 137 -14.77 -23.49 -13.60
C ASP A 137 -15.09 -22.75 -12.29
N VAL A 138 -15.38 -21.45 -12.39
CA VAL A 138 -15.61 -20.59 -11.24
C VAL A 138 -16.93 -19.84 -11.39
N THR A 139 -17.85 -20.14 -10.49
CA THR A 139 -19.13 -19.42 -10.41
C THR A 139 -19.18 -18.58 -9.14
N GLY A 140 -19.66 -17.36 -9.23
CA GLY A 140 -19.77 -16.46 -8.08
C GLY A 140 -20.46 -15.15 -8.42
N ARG A 141 -20.79 -14.40 -7.39
CA ARG A 141 -21.30 -13.02 -7.55
C ARG A 141 -20.17 -12.16 -8.09
N ALA A 142 -20.46 -11.40 -9.15
CA ALA A 142 -19.51 -10.43 -9.69
C ALA A 142 -19.69 -9.05 -9.04
N ILE A 143 -18.59 -8.32 -8.92
CA ILE A 143 -18.57 -6.87 -8.74
C ILE A 143 -17.72 -6.28 -9.85
N SER A 144 -18.19 -5.22 -10.49
CA SER A 144 -17.53 -4.62 -11.66
C SER A 144 -17.38 -3.12 -11.53
N THR A 145 -16.34 -2.60 -12.17
CA THR A 145 -16.05 -1.18 -12.27
C THR A 145 -15.21 -0.87 -13.49
N ASP A 146 -15.39 0.31 -14.07
CA ASP A 146 -14.53 0.86 -15.12
C ASP A 146 -13.32 1.66 -14.56
N VAL A 147 -13.24 1.77 -13.24
CA VAL A 147 -12.15 2.47 -12.54
C VAL A 147 -11.09 1.46 -12.09
N PRO A 148 -9.79 1.71 -12.32
CA PRO A 148 -8.72 0.86 -11.81
C PRO A 148 -8.75 0.73 -10.29
N ILE A 149 -8.44 -0.45 -9.76
CA ILE A 149 -8.41 -0.70 -8.31
C ILE A 149 -6.99 -0.52 -7.78
N THR A 150 -6.85 0.30 -6.75
CA THR A 150 -5.60 0.49 -6.01
C THR A 150 -5.59 -0.43 -4.79
N TYR A 151 -4.75 -1.47 -4.82
CA TYR A 151 -4.70 -2.43 -3.71
C TYR A 151 -4.02 -1.89 -2.47
N LEU A 152 -2.79 -1.35 -2.64
CA LEU A 152 -2.01 -0.88 -1.50
C LEU A 152 -2.62 0.40 -0.92
N GLY A 153 -3.06 0.30 0.33
CA GLY A 153 -3.64 1.40 1.08
C GLY A 153 -5.12 1.66 0.84
N TYR A 154 -5.73 0.97 -0.13
CA TYR A 154 -7.13 1.17 -0.50
C TYR A 154 -7.97 -0.11 -0.53
N VAL A 155 -7.38 -1.24 -0.19
CA VAL A 155 -8.10 -2.48 0.12
C VAL A 155 -7.70 -2.93 1.51
N ASP A 156 -8.66 -3.07 2.39
CA ASP A 156 -8.44 -3.52 3.76
C ASP A 156 -7.95 -4.97 3.78
N PRO A 157 -6.75 -5.26 4.30
CA PRO A 157 -6.12 -6.57 4.22
C PRO A 157 -6.80 -7.64 5.09
N GLN A 158 -7.65 -7.26 6.03
CA GLN A 158 -8.34 -8.18 6.94
C GLN A 158 -9.74 -8.54 6.45
N THR A 159 -10.38 -7.66 5.67
CA THR A 159 -11.78 -7.80 5.25
C THR A 159 -11.96 -7.89 3.74
N GLY A 160 -10.94 -7.51 2.97
CA GLY A 160 -11.01 -7.40 1.51
C GLY A 160 -11.91 -6.24 1.03
N VAL A 161 -12.28 -5.31 1.91
CA VAL A 161 -13.12 -4.16 1.59
C VAL A 161 -12.32 -3.08 0.87
N ILE A 162 -12.86 -2.56 -0.22
CA ILE A 162 -12.30 -1.41 -0.94
C ILE A 162 -12.67 -0.15 -0.16
N THR A 163 -11.64 0.58 0.29
CA THR A 163 -11.76 1.76 1.16
C THR A 163 -11.41 3.08 0.44
N GLU A 164 -11.09 3.02 -0.86
CA GLU A 164 -10.78 4.19 -1.66
C GLU A 164 -11.98 5.11 -1.76
N GLN A 165 -11.89 6.31 -1.18
CA GLN A 165 -12.98 7.29 -1.18
C GLN A 165 -13.37 7.72 -2.60
N GLY A 166 -14.66 7.64 -2.93
CA GLY A 166 -15.18 8.00 -4.24
C GLY A 166 -14.98 6.94 -5.31
N HIS A 167 -14.38 5.80 -5.00
CA HIS A 167 -14.31 4.67 -5.91
C HIS A 167 -15.69 4.01 -6.06
N PRO A 168 -16.14 3.60 -7.28
CA PRO A 168 -17.49 3.00 -7.47
C PRO A 168 -17.76 1.76 -6.61
N LEU A 169 -16.71 1.05 -6.22
CA LEU A 169 -16.80 -0.12 -5.33
C LEU A 169 -16.45 0.19 -3.87
N GLU A 170 -16.41 1.47 -3.47
CA GLU A 170 -16.16 1.85 -2.07
C GLU A 170 -17.11 1.12 -1.12
N GLY A 171 -16.58 0.56 -0.04
CA GLY A 171 -17.32 -0.21 0.96
C GLY A 171 -17.68 -1.64 0.54
N GLN A 172 -17.40 -2.07 -0.68
CA GLN A 172 -17.64 -3.44 -1.11
C GLN A 172 -16.41 -4.32 -0.84
N SER A 173 -16.65 -5.53 -0.34
CA SER A 173 -15.58 -6.54 -0.15
C SER A 173 -15.40 -7.38 -1.41
N MET A 174 -14.15 -7.67 -1.73
CA MET A 174 -13.77 -8.63 -2.78
C MET A 174 -13.95 -10.08 -2.37
N LYS A 175 -14.11 -10.34 -1.08
CA LYS A 175 -14.14 -11.69 -0.51
C LYS A 175 -15.12 -12.60 -1.23
N GLY A 176 -14.58 -13.68 -1.84
CA GLY A 176 -15.36 -14.73 -2.50
C GLY A 176 -16.13 -14.29 -3.73
N LYS A 177 -15.85 -13.11 -4.27
CA LYS A 177 -16.50 -12.56 -5.47
C LYS A 177 -15.60 -12.67 -6.70
N ILE A 178 -16.19 -12.60 -7.88
CA ILE A 178 -15.47 -12.35 -9.13
C ILE A 178 -15.37 -10.84 -9.29
N VAL A 179 -14.14 -10.32 -9.40
CA VAL A 179 -13.88 -8.88 -9.49
C VAL A 179 -13.51 -8.53 -10.92
N VAL A 180 -14.31 -7.67 -11.55
CA VAL A 180 -14.13 -7.23 -12.94
C VAL A 180 -13.74 -5.76 -12.96
N TYR A 181 -12.55 -5.46 -13.47
CA TYR A 181 -12.02 -4.09 -13.52
C TYR A 181 -10.93 -3.95 -14.59
N PRO A 182 -10.63 -2.73 -15.07
CA PRO A 182 -9.70 -2.56 -16.19
C PRO A 182 -8.30 -3.08 -15.88
N LYS A 183 -7.74 -2.67 -14.75
CA LYS A 183 -6.39 -3.00 -14.28
C LYS A 183 -6.19 -2.59 -12.83
N GLY A 184 -5.17 -3.11 -12.18
CA GLY A 184 -4.65 -2.55 -10.93
C GLY A 184 -3.98 -1.21 -11.15
N SER A 185 -3.96 -0.37 -10.12
CA SER A 185 -3.25 0.90 -10.12
C SER A 185 -2.37 1.03 -8.86
N GLY A 186 -1.52 2.03 -8.85
CA GLY A 186 -0.66 2.35 -7.71
C GLY A 186 0.69 1.62 -7.75
N SER A 187 1.10 1.14 -6.61
CA SER A 187 2.45 0.61 -6.37
C SER A 187 2.66 -0.79 -6.95
N THR A 188 3.89 -1.08 -7.39
CA THR A 188 4.35 -2.44 -7.75
C THR A 188 4.32 -3.43 -6.59
N VAL A 189 4.03 -2.99 -5.37
CA VAL A 189 3.78 -3.83 -4.17
C VAL A 189 2.32 -4.35 -4.15
N ALA A 190 1.45 -3.87 -5.02
CA ALA A 190 0.04 -4.30 -5.11
C ALA A 190 -0.15 -5.83 -5.12
N PRO A 191 0.67 -6.64 -5.85
CA PRO A 191 0.55 -8.09 -5.82
C PRO A 191 0.64 -8.69 -4.43
N TYR A 192 1.50 -8.15 -3.55
CA TYR A 192 1.64 -8.67 -2.18
C TYR A 192 0.38 -8.43 -1.33
N VAL A 193 -0.31 -7.31 -1.56
CA VAL A 193 -1.61 -7.08 -0.89
C VAL A 193 -2.62 -8.11 -1.33
N LEU A 194 -2.73 -8.37 -2.64
CA LEU A 194 -3.64 -9.37 -3.20
C LEU A 194 -3.30 -10.79 -2.71
N MET A 195 -2.00 -11.15 -2.63
CA MET A 195 -1.54 -12.40 -2.02
C MET A 195 -1.96 -12.49 -0.55
N GLY A 196 -1.79 -11.41 0.22
CA GLY A 196 -2.22 -11.31 1.61
C GLY A 196 -3.71 -11.52 1.79
N LEU A 197 -4.54 -10.89 0.94
CA LEU A 197 -5.99 -11.10 0.94
C LEU A 197 -6.36 -12.57 0.74
N ASN A 198 -5.69 -13.24 -0.20
CA ASN A 198 -5.92 -14.64 -0.48
C ASN A 198 -5.47 -15.53 0.70
N TYR A 199 -4.31 -15.23 1.26
CA TYR A 199 -3.78 -15.94 2.44
C TYR A 199 -4.71 -15.84 3.64
N HIS A 200 -5.33 -14.68 3.88
CA HIS A 200 -6.30 -14.48 4.97
C HIS A 200 -7.72 -14.97 4.63
N GLY A 201 -7.95 -15.56 3.45
CA GLY A 201 -9.25 -16.04 3.02
C GLY A 201 -10.29 -14.94 2.78
N VAL A 202 -9.84 -13.73 2.50
CA VAL A 202 -10.67 -12.57 2.15
C VAL A 202 -10.44 -12.07 0.73
N GLY A 203 -9.67 -12.80 -0.06
CA GLY A 203 -9.39 -12.52 -1.46
C GLY A 203 -10.57 -12.80 -2.40
N PRO A 204 -10.44 -12.36 -3.65
CA PRO A 204 -11.41 -12.64 -4.70
C PRO A 204 -11.42 -14.12 -5.08
N LYS A 205 -12.57 -14.60 -5.53
CA LYS A 205 -12.73 -15.95 -6.08
C LYS A 205 -12.22 -16.05 -7.52
N GLY A 206 -12.17 -14.95 -8.23
CA GLY A 206 -11.62 -14.81 -9.57
C GLY A 206 -11.47 -13.35 -9.94
N ILE A 207 -10.60 -13.07 -10.92
CA ILE A 207 -10.30 -11.73 -11.40
C ILE A 207 -10.41 -11.69 -12.91
N LEU A 208 -11.13 -10.70 -13.42
CA LEU A 208 -11.21 -10.38 -14.84
C LEU A 208 -10.70 -8.96 -15.07
N ASN A 209 -9.64 -8.83 -15.85
CA ASN A 209 -9.11 -7.53 -16.26
C ASN A 209 -9.38 -7.27 -17.75
N ARG A 210 -9.52 -6.00 -18.15
CA ARG A 210 -9.62 -5.64 -19.57
C ARG A 210 -8.33 -6.03 -20.30
N ASP A 211 -7.18 -5.65 -19.75
CA ASP A 211 -5.86 -5.94 -20.29
C ASP A 211 -5.04 -6.75 -19.29
N VAL A 212 -3.95 -7.38 -19.75
CA VAL A 212 -2.97 -7.99 -18.87
C VAL A 212 -2.49 -6.96 -17.85
N CYS A 213 -2.64 -7.27 -16.57
CA CYS A 213 -2.27 -6.35 -15.51
C CYS A 213 -1.04 -6.85 -14.73
N PRO A 214 0.14 -6.18 -14.86
CA PRO A 214 1.33 -6.54 -14.12
C PRO A 214 1.20 -6.45 -12.61
N LEU A 215 0.24 -5.66 -12.11
CA LEU A 215 -0.02 -5.52 -10.67
C LEU A 215 -0.96 -6.60 -10.11
N THR A 216 -1.60 -7.38 -10.95
CA THR A 216 -2.52 -8.45 -10.56
C THR A 216 -1.96 -9.83 -10.88
N LEU A 217 -1.34 -9.95 -12.05
CA LEU A 217 -0.86 -11.19 -12.63
C LEU A 217 0.05 -12.03 -11.70
N PRO A 218 1.06 -11.46 -10.99
CA PRO A 218 1.93 -12.25 -10.13
C PRO A 218 1.17 -12.91 -8.99
N ALA A 219 0.22 -12.21 -8.36
CA ALA A 219 -0.58 -12.76 -7.29
C ALA A 219 -1.53 -13.84 -7.81
N ALA A 220 -2.16 -13.63 -8.95
CA ALA A 220 -3.04 -14.61 -9.58
C ALA A 220 -2.28 -15.89 -9.91
N SER A 221 -1.08 -15.77 -10.49
CA SER A 221 -0.24 -16.92 -10.84
C SER A 221 0.26 -17.71 -9.62
N LEU A 222 0.79 -17.01 -8.60
CA LEU A 222 1.41 -17.66 -7.42
C LEU A 222 0.39 -18.26 -6.46
N HIS A 223 -0.81 -17.70 -6.37
CA HIS A 223 -1.85 -18.14 -5.46
C HIS A 223 -3.01 -18.85 -6.15
N ALA A 224 -2.84 -19.24 -7.43
CA ALA A 224 -3.85 -19.93 -8.23
C ALA A 224 -5.23 -19.24 -8.21
N ILE A 225 -5.24 -17.90 -8.21
CA ILE A 225 -6.47 -17.12 -8.32
C ILE A 225 -6.91 -17.20 -9.79
N PRO A 226 -8.12 -17.71 -10.10
CA PRO A 226 -8.67 -17.70 -11.45
C PRO A 226 -8.58 -16.32 -12.09
N TYR A 227 -7.87 -16.22 -13.20
CA TYR A 227 -7.57 -14.95 -13.85
C TYR A 227 -7.84 -15.00 -15.34
N GLY A 228 -8.52 -13.99 -15.85
CA GLY A 228 -8.71 -13.79 -17.28
C GLY A 228 -8.58 -12.32 -17.65
N HIS A 229 -8.29 -12.08 -18.94
CA HIS A 229 -8.18 -10.73 -19.51
C HIS A 229 -8.59 -10.71 -20.98
N GLY A 230 -8.62 -9.52 -21.61
CA GLY A 230 -8.93 -9.35 -23.02
C GLY A 230 -10.39 -9.63 -23.34
N PHE A 231 -11.30 -9.24 -22.46
CA PHE A 231 -12.74 -9.30 -22.70
C PHE A 231 -13.20 -8.02 -23.41
N ASP A 232 -13.82 -8.18 -24.54
CA ASP A 232 -14.47 -7.11 -25.31
C ASP A 232 -15.98 -7.10 -25.07
#